data_1ca4081482b5ec5b2abcbde402e0364a
#
_entry.id   1ca4081482b5ec5b2abcbde402e0364a
#
_cell.length_a   1.000
_cell.length_b   1.000
_cell.length_c   1.000
_cell.angle_alpha   90.00
_cell.angle_beta   90.00
_cell.angle_gamma   90.00
#
_symmetry.space_group_name_H-M   'P 1'
#
loop_
_entity.id
_entity.type
_entity.pdbx_description
1 polymer ?
#
loop_
_entity_poly.entity_id
_entity_poly.type
_entity_poly.pdbx_seq_one_letter_code
_entity_poly.pdbx_strand_id
1 'polypeptide(L)'
;MARIVKCGLIQASCDWMPPKYTLAQIKKKMIDKHVALIEKAAKQGVQMLSLQEIFYGPYFCAEQDAKWYDCAETIPGPTTSIMQKLAKKHQMVIVSPIYETPSTGTYYNTAAV
;
A
#
# COMPACT_ATOMS: atom_id res chain seq x y z
N MET A 1 -25.34 -16.77 -16.33
CA MET A 1 -23.98 -17.37 -16.32
C MET A 1 -23.23 -16.87 -15.11
N ALA A 2 -22.61 -17.76 -14.37
CA ALA A 2 -21.70 -17.36 -13.28
C ALA A 2 -20.45 -16.70 -13.88
N ARG A 3 -20.05 -15.54 -13.33
CA ARG A 3 -18.82 -14.86 -13.71
C ARG A 3 -17.75 -15.17 -12.67
N ILE A 4 -16.67 -15.80 -13.09
CA ILE A 4 -15.54 -16.12 -12.21
C ILE A 4 -14.54 -14.98 -12.30
N VAL A 5 -14.13 -14.44 -11.12
CA VAL A 5 -13.10 -13.43 -10.98
C VAL A 5 -11.96 -14.03 -10.16
N LYS A 6 -10.73 -13.98 -10.68
CA LYS A 6 -9.54 -14.43 -9.98
C LYS A 6 -9.04 -13.33 -9.07
N CYS A 7 -9.16 -13.55 -7.77
CA CYS A 7 -8.71 -12.62 -6.75
C CYS A 7 -7.40 -13.04 -6.12
N GLY A 8 -6.65 -12.07 -5.59
CA GLY A 8 -5.43 -12.29 -4.84
C GLY A 8 -5.36 -11.42 -3.59
N LEU A 9 -4.60 -11.89 -2.61
CA LEU A 9 -4.25 -11.14 -1.41
C LEU A 9 -2.73 -11.11 -1.30
N ILE A 10 -2.18 -9.95 -0.96
CA ILE A 10 -0.79 -9.78 -0.57
C ILE A 10 -0.77 -9.39 0.91
N GLN A 11 -0.08 -10.19 1.69
CA GLN A 11 0.25 -9.89 3.07
C GLN A 11 1.74 -10.13 3.26
N ALA A 12 2.49 -9.05 3.52
CA ALA A 12 3.93 -9.07 3.62
C ALA A 12 4.40 -8.39 4.90
N SER A 13 5.45 -8.92 5.52
CA SER A 13 6.08 -8.31 6.69
C SER A 13 6.84 -7.04 6.30
N CYS A 14 6.89 -6.07 7.22
CA CYS A 14 7.82 -4.96 7.16
C CYS A 14 9.09 -5.37 7.92
N ASP A 15 10.16 -5.65 7.17
CA ASP A 15 11.42 -6.15 7.73
C ASP A 15 12.39 -5.01 8.07
N TRP A 16 11.96 -3.77 7.90
CA TRP A 16 12.75 -2.56 8.09
C TRP A 16 12.10 -1.65 9.13
N MET A 17 12.84 -1.31 10.17
CA MET A 17 12.31 -0.54 11.31
C MET A 17 13.28 0.57 11.73
N PRO A 18 12.76 1.67 12.32
CA PRO A 18 13.60 2.65 13.01
C PRO A 18 14.33 2.01 14.22
N PRO A 19 15.46 2.54 14.64
CA PRO A 19 16.18 3.68 14.07
C PRO A 19 17.12 3.32 12.91
N LYS A 20 17.23 2.05 12.54
CA LYS A 20 18.16 1.58 11.49
C LYS A 20 17.81 2.16 10.12
N TYR A 21 16.53 2.40 9.86
CA TYR A 21 16.04 2.96 8.60
C TYR A 21 15.18 4.19 8.85
N THR A 22 15.28 5.19 7.99
CA THR A 22 14.35 6.33 8.00
C THR A 22 12.98 5.91 7.49
N LEU A 23 11.94 6.66 7.84
CA LEU A 23 10.57 6.41 7.34
C LEU A 23 10.51 6.40 5.81
N ALA A 24 11.23 7.32 5.15
CA ALA A 24 11.31 7.36 3.68
C ALA A 24 11.97 6.11 3.09
N GLN A 25 13.03 5.59 3.74
CA GLN A 25 13.69 4.35 3.32
C GLN A 25 12.78 3.14 3.51
N ILE A 26 12.09 3.05 4.65
CA ILE A 26 11.14 1.97 4.93
C ILE A 26 10.03 1.98 3.88
N LYS A 27 9.43 3.14 3.64
CA LYS A 27 8.38 3.32 2.63
C LYS A 27 8.83 2.87 1.24
N LYS A 28 10.00 3.34 0.79
CA LYS A 28 10.54 2.93 -0.51
C LYS A 28 10.70 1.42 -0.61
N LYS A 29 11.31 0.80 0.41
CA LYS A 29 11.53 -0.66 0.44
C LYS A 29 10.24 -1.45 0.45
N MET A 30 9.24 -1.00 1.20
CA MET A 30 7.92 -1.64 1.24
C MET A 30 7.19 -1.51 -0.10
N ILE A 31 7.23 -0.34 -0.73
CA ILE A 31 6.65 -0.14 -2.07
C ILE A 31 7.35 -1.04 -3.09
N ASP A 32 8.68 -1.06 -3.12
CA ASP A 32 9.44 -1.92 -4.05
C ASP A 32 9.09 -3.41 -3.87
N LYS A 33 8.97 -3.86 -2.62
CA LYS A 33 8.55 -5.23 -2.26
C LYS A 33 7.15 -5.54 -2.80
N HIS A 34 6.20 -4.62 -2.59
CA HIS A 34 4.83 -4.81 -3.06
C HIS A 34 4.69 -4.72 -4.57
N VAL A 35 5.43 -3.83 -5.24
CA VAL A 35 5.48 -3.77 -6.71
C VAL A 35 5.89 -5.14 -7.29
N ALA A 36 6.94 -5.76 -6.75
CA ALA A 36 7.37 -7.08 -7.20
C ALA A 36 6.28 -8.17 -6.99
N LEU A 37 5.57 -8.11 -5.86
CA LEU A 37 4.47 -9.05 -5.58
C LEU A 37 3.25 -8.80 -6.47
N ILE A 38 2.92 -7.55 -6.77
CA ILE A 38 1.85 -7.18 -7.70
C ILE A 38 2.16 -7.67 -9.11
N GLU A 39 3.41 -7.49 -9.58
CA GLU A 39 3.86 -8.01 -10.88
C GLU A 39 3.74 -9.55 -10.95
N LYS A 40 4.07 -10.24 -9.85
CA LYS A 40 3.91 -11.70 -9.75
C LYS A 40 2.42 -12.10 -9.81
N ALA A 41 1.55 -11.39 -9.10
CA ALA A 41 0.10 -11.64 -9.12
C ALA A 41 -0.48 -11.42 -10.52
N ALA A 42 -0.07 -10.36 -11.21
CA ALA A 42 -0.49 -10.06 -12.58
C ALA A 42 -0.10 -11.19 -13.55
N LYS A 43 1.13 -11.73 -13.45
CA LYS A 43 1.58 -12.88 -14.25
C LYS A 43 0.75 -14.14 -14.01
N GLN A 44 0.09 -14.26 -12.85
CA GLN A 44 -0.80 -15.37 -12.52
C GLN A 44 -2.25 -15.12 -12.96
N GLY A 45 -2.53 -13.99 -13.63
CA GLY A 45 -3.86 -13.65 -14.13
C GLY A 45 -4.83 -13.18 -13.05
N VAL A 46 -4.32 -12.62 -11.94
CA VAL A 46 -5.16 -12.00 -10.92
C VAL A 46 -5.85 -10.76 -11.50
N GLN A 47 -7.15 -10.63 -11.28
CA GLN A 47 -7.98 -9.55 -11.79
C GLN A 47 -8.34 -8.53 -10.70
N MET A 48 -8.40 -8.97 -9.45
CA MET A 48 -8.66 -8.14 -8.27
C MET A 48 -7.66 -8.51 -7.18
N LEU A 49 -6.90 -7.53 -6.70
CA LEU A 49 -5.83 -7.72 -5.74
C LEU A 49 -6.03 -6.79 -4.55
N SER A 50 -5.94 -7.32 -3.33
CA SER A 50 -5.91 -6.52 -2.11
C SER A 50 -4.54 -6.60 -1.44
N LEU A 51 -4.05 -5.47 -0.94
CA LEU A 51 -2.84 -5.38 -0.13
C LEU A 51 -3.22 -5.34 1.36
N GLN A 52 -2.24 -5.55 2.24
CA GLN A 52 -2.48 -5.44 3.68
C GLN A 52 -2.65 -3.99 4.13
N GLU A 53 -3.19 -3.82 5.32
CA GLU A 53 -3.37 -2.52 5.97
C GLU A 53 -2.04 -1.74 6.06
N ILE A 54 -2.06 -0.47 5.66
CA ILE A 54 -0.89 0.43 5.66
C ILE A 54 0.36 -0.25 5.06
N PHE A 55 0.19 -0.84 3.88
CA PHE A 55 1.16 -1.75 3.26
C PHE A 55 2.55 -1.13 2.99
N TYR A 56 2.65 0.19 2.92
CA TYR A 56 3.88 0.91 2.57
C TYR A 56 4.74 1.32 3.78
N GLY A 57 4.40 0.88 4.98
CA GLY A 57 5.15 1.23 6.18
C GLY A 57 4.99 0.22 7.31
N PRO A 58 5.62 0.49 8.47
CA PRO A 58 5.42 -0.32 9.64
C PRO A 58 4.01 -0.10 10.22
N TYR A 59 3.48 -1.11 10.87
CA TYR A 59 2.26 -0.97 11.65
C TYR A 59 2.58 -0.21 12.95
N PHE A 60 2.32 1.07 12.96
CA PHE A 60 2.73 2.00 14.01
C PHE A 60 1.75 2.13 15.17
N CYS A 61 0.57 1.56 15.07
CA CYS A 61 -0.50 1.74 16.08
C CYS A 61 -0.16 1.18 17.47
N ALA A 62 0.96 0.43 17.59
CA ALA A 62 1.49 -0.04 18.87
C ALA A 62 2.26 1.04 19.65
N GLU A 63 2.60 2.16 19.02
CA GLU A 63 3.33 3.27 19.62
C GLU A 63 2.52 4.58 19.54
N GLN A 64 2.76 5.48 20.47
CA GLN A 64 2.25 6.85 20.45
C GLN A 64 3.42 7.81 20.25
N ASP A 65 3.77 8.07 18.97
CA ASP A 65 4.86 8.97 18.60
C ASP A 65 4.43 9.84 17.42
N ALA A 66 4.62 11.15 17.54
CA ALA A 66 4.24 12.13 16.53
C ALA A 66 4.94 11.92 15.16
N LYS A 67 6.10 11.23 15.15
CA LYS A 67 6.81 10.90 13.90
C LYS A 67 5.95 10.12 12.91
N TRP A 68 4.96 9.37 13.39
CA TRP A 68 4.09 8.57 12.54
C TRP A 68 3.12 9.37 11.66
N TYR A 69 2.84 10.64 12.03
CA TYR A 69 2.03 11.53 11.19
C TYR A 69 2.71 11.80 9.84
N ASP A 70 4.05 11.73 9.79
CA ASP A 70 4.81 11.93 8.54
C ASP A 70 4.67 10.75 7.56
N CYS A 71 4.07 9.64 7.98
CA CYS A 71 3.78 8.51 7.12
C CYS A 71 2.49 8.70 6.30
N ALA A 72 1.64 9.65 6.68
CA ALA A 72 0.36 9.88 6.01
C ALA A 72 0.55 10.58 4.65
N GLU A 73 -0.31 10.24 3.70
CA GLU A 73 -0.31 10.80 2.35
C GLU A 73 -1.70 11.30 1.96
N THR A 74 -1.73 12.21 1.00
CA THR A 74 -2.99 12.57 0.32
C THR A 74 -3.43 11.46 -0.64
N ILE A 75 -4.71 11.44 -0.99
CA ILE A 75 -5.26 10.64 -2.09
C ILE A 75 -5.93 11.61 -3.09
N PRO A 76 -5.43 11.72 -4.34
CA PRO A 76 -4.24 11.05 -4.88
C PRO A 76 -2.94 11.54 -4.25
N GLY A 77 -1.95 10.67 -4.19
CA GLY A 77 -0.64 10.94 -3.62
C GLY A 77 0.44 10.04 -4.23
N PRO A 78 1.67 10.10 -3.71
CA PRO A 78 2.80 9.37 -4.29
C PRO A 78 2.55 7.85 -4.38
N THR A 79 2.06 7.25 -3.30
CA THR A 79 1.80 5.79 -3.25
C THR A 79 0.63 5.40 -4.14
N THR A 80 -0.49 6.10 -4.05
CA THR A 80 -1.66 5.81 -4.90
C THR A 80 -1.38 6.02 -6.38
N SER A 81 -0.53 6.99 -6.75
CA SER A 81 -0.10 7.19 -8.14
C SER A 81 0.69 6.00 -8.69
N ILE A 82 1.50 5.33 -7.88
CA ILE A 82 2.20 4.10 -8.28
C ILE A 82 1.19 2.98 -8.48
N MET A 83 0.27 2.79 -7.53
CA MET A 83 -0.77 1.75 -7.62
C MET A 83 -1.68 1.95 -8.82
N GLN A 84 -2.05 3.20 -9.13
CA GLN A 84 -2.85 3.56 -10.31
C GLN A 84 -2.18 3.15 -11.62
N LYS A 85 -0.86 3.40 -11.74
CA LYS A 85 -0.08 2.99 -12.91
C LYS A 85 -0.05 1.47 -13.07
N LEU A 86 0.12 0.74 -11.97
CA LEU A 86 0.12 -0.73 -11.97
C LEU A 86 -1.25 -1.30 -12.31
N ALA A 87 -2.32 -0.75 -11.72
CA ALA A 87 -3.69 -1.15 -12.01
C ALA A 87 -4.01 -0.97 -13.49
N LYS A 88 -3.65 0.18 -14.07
CA LYS A 88 -3.82 0.46 -15.51
C LYS A 88 -2.98 -0.47 -16.38
N LYS A 89 -1.70 -0.66 -16.04
CA LYS A 89 -0.76 -1.52 -16.79
C LYS A 89 -1.27 -2.95 -16.88
N HIS A 90 -1.80 -3.49 -15.81
CA HIS A 90 -2.22 -4.89 -15.72
C HIS A 90 -3.73 -5.09 -15.89
N GLN A 91 -4.50 -4.02 -16.13
CA GLN A 91 -5.97 -4.06 -16.19
C GLN A 91 -6.56 -4.79 -14.96
N MET A 92 -6.05 -4.47 -13.79
CA MET A 92 -6.37 -5.14 -12.52
C MET A 92 -6.93 -4.12 -11.53
N VAL A 93 -7.94 -4.51 -10.76
CA VAL A 93 -8.40 -3.74 -9.61
C VAL A 93 -7.41 -3.96 -8.47
N ILE A 94 -6.89 -2.87 -7.89
CA ILE A 94 -5.99 -2.93 -6.74
C ILE A 94 -6.63 -2.18 -5.58
N VAL A 95 -6.83 -2.87 -4.46
CA VAL A 95 -7.27 -2.28 -3.20
C VAL A 95 -6.02 -1.97 -2.38
N SER A 96 -5.78 -0.68 -2.15
CA SER A 96 -4.56 -0.14 -1.52
C SER A 96 -4.91 0.56 -0.21
N PRO A 97 -4.77 -0.11 0.94
CA PRO A 97 -4.98 0.52 2.24
C PRO A 97 -3.89 1.55 2.55
N ILE A 98 -4.30 2.79 2.76
CA ILE A 98 -3.45 3.97 2.90
C ILE A 98 -3.72 4.67 4.23
N TYR A 99 -2.67 5.16 4.88
CA TYR A 99 -2.78 6.16 5.95
C TYR A 99 -2.93 7.52 5.29
N GLU A 100 -4.16 8.04 5.29
CA GLU A 100 -4.54 9.23 4.54
C GLU A 100 -4.51 10.49 5.41
N THR A 101 -4.04 11.59 4.83
CA THR A 101 -4.20 12.94 5.38
C THR A 101 -4.71 13.88 4.28
N PRO A 102 -6.03 14.15 4.20
CA PRO A 102 -6.57 15.09 3.21
C PRO A 102 -6.25 16.55 3.56
N SER A 103 -6.01 16.83 4.84
CA SER A 103 -5.65 18.16 5.36
C SER A 103 -4.89 18.03 6.67
N THR A 104 -4.14 19.08 7.02
CA THR A 104 -3.37 19.12 8.26
C THR A 104 -4.25 18.81 9.48
N GLY A 105 -3.82 17.85 10.28
CA GLY A 105 -4.49 17.45 11.52
C GLY A 105 -5.66 16.48 11.34
N THR A 106 -5.94 16.05 10.11
CA THR A 106 -6.99 15.06 9.83
C THR A 106 -6.37 13.80 9.22
N TYR A 107 -6.63 12.65 9.82
CA TYR A 107 -6.03 11.37 9.42
C TYR A 107 -7.08 10.28 9.35
N TYR A 108 -6.98 9.44 8.31
CA TYR A 108 -7.88 8.31 8.09
C TYR A 108 -7.12 7.04 7.75
N ASN A 109 -7.71 5.92 8.09
CA ASN A 109 -7.34 4.62 7.56
C ASN A 109 -8.26 4.36 6.36
N THR A 110 -7.72 4.48 5.14
CA THR A 110 -8.51 4.53 3.90
C THR A 110 -8.08 3.42 2.95
N ALA A 111 -9.05 2.72 2.38
CA ALA A 111 -8.79 1.81 1.27
C ALA A 111 -9.04 2.55 -0.05
N ALA A 112 -7.97 2.86 -0.77
CA ALA A 112 -8.05 3.39 -2.14
C ALA A 112 -8.21 2.25 -3.14
N VAL A 113 -9.18 2.39 -4.04
CA VAL A 113 -9.47 1.39 -5.08
C VAL A 113 -9.25 1.98 -6.46
#